data_e78cd833e66391fb10c5db5fb9f066fd
#
_entry.id   e78cd833e66391fb10c5db5fb9f066fd
#
_cell.length_a   1.000
_cell.length_b   1.000
_cell.length_c   1.000
_cell.angle_alpha   90.00
_cell.angle_beta   90.00
_cell.angle_gamma   90.00
#
_symmetry.space_group_name_H-M   'P 1'
#
loop_
_entity.id
_entity.type
_entity.pdbx_description
1 polymer ?
#
loop_
_entity_poly.entity_id
_entity_poly.type
_entity_poly.pdbx_seq_one_letter_code
_entity_poly.pdbx_strand_id
1 'polypeptide(L)'
;MIYQLFGILCAQQLPYGSPYYHNMVITRSIQGLNLEIPSKLPIDLIEENEPFNHNGKDIYLFEIAFENEESIQFTISNSDLEDSSTLFFIDKETNGWVGPYTNKSFPRADTITTGLMRTRNVLIELSTQNNITPKNPIRSIIHPKEEPIVEKTHFYQINSNRQGNNKILLCGYWPPSNEGIRPFSQNPLLNPNGWIGENWEDRGFDIVSYFPIFSDPDCESCGQGTGDLEVDYQDTSEDWWNIVDSINPIAIITFSRGYIDHSWELEWQYFNYFYWTADFTYPYYPTPAPPDSTVPVNTRRYSSLPMDSIVSKIDSSGLGLMPYIDYTQGAGAYLSEFMGYHGVWQKAKMDSMNMPCIVAGHVHVGGLIDWDTARQAVEITVREVIKVVDQYQNLPGDINKDGVISELDILQIVGYLIWNLNLDENELERADVNFDESVDIFDLMLISNIILEW
;
A
#
# COMPACT_ATOMS: atom_id res chain seq x y z
N MET A 1 12.42 -34.13 7.98
CA MET A 1 12.48 -34.09 9.45
C MET A 1 13.78 -33.41 9.90
N ILE A 2 14.13 -32.22 9.34
CA ILE A 2 15.33 -31.42 9.72
C ILE A 2 14.99 -29.91 9.81
N TYR A 3 13.76 -29.50 9.55
CA TYR A 3 13.37 -28.06 9.56
C TYR A 3 12.85 -27.53 10.91
N GLN A 4 12.89 -28.31 11.99
CA GLN A 4 12.39 -27.89 13.32
C GLN A 4 13.48 -27.58 14.36
N LEU A 5 14.76 -27.53 14.00
CA LEU A 5 15.85 -27.36 14.96
C LEU A 5 16.61 -26.01 14.87
N PHE A 6 16.26 -25.12 13.94
CA PHE A 6 16.90 -23.80 13.83
C PHE A 6 16.10 -22.65 14.49
N GLY A 7 14.92 -22.94 15.04
CA GLY A 7 14.06 -21.93 15.69
C GLY A 7 14.34 -21.63 17.17
N ILE A 8 15.31 -22.29 17.80
CA ILE A 8 15.46 -22.21 19.29
C ILE A 8 16.73 -21.48 19.74
N LEU A 9 17.62 -21.04 18.87
CA LEU A 9 18.89 -20.44 19.28
C LEU A 9 19.05 -18.93 19.00
N CYS A 10 18.02 -18.21 18.54
CA CYS A 10 18.02 -16.74 18.40
C CYS A 10 17.08 -16.03 19.36
N ALA A 11 16.72 -16.64 20.49
CA ALA A 11 15.71 -16.09 21.43
C ALA A 11 16.29 -15.13 22.47
N GLN A 12 17.37 -14.37 22.21
CA GLN A 12 17.96 -13.51 23.24
C GLN A 12 17.90 -12.01 23.01
N GLN A 13 17.42 -11.54 21.88
CA GLN A 13 17.08 -10.12 21.72
C GLN A 13 15.83 -10.01 20.87
N LEU A 14 14.72 -9.65 21.51
CA LEU A 14 13.52 -9.28 20.76
C LEU A 14 13.88 -8.07 19.92
N PRO A 15 13.61 -8.14 18.60
CA PRO A 15 13.73 -6.98 17.75
C PRO A 15 12.76 -5.90 18.23
N TYR A 16 13.07 -4.65 17.99
CA TYR A 16 12.26 -3.50 18.41
C TYR A 16 10.80 -3.51 17.94
N GLY A 17 10.49 -4.32 16.95
CA GLY A 17 9.15 -4.48 16.40
C GLY A 17 8.30 -5.57 17.05
N SER A 18 8.75 -6.24 18.10
CA SER A 18 7.99 -7.33 18.76
C SER A 18 7.79 -7.08 20.25
N PRO A 19 6.59 -7.47 20.79
CA PRO A 19 6.33 -7.39 22.22
C PRO A 19 7.25 -8.31 23.04
N TYR A 20 7.68 -7.87 24.20
CA TYR A 20 8.44 -8.70 25.16
C TYR A 20 7.59 -9.85 25.71
N TYR A 21 6.27 -9.65 25.81
CA TYR A 21 5.31 -10.63 26.29
C TYR A 21 5.50 -12.02 25.67
N HIS A 22 5.81 -12.11 24.38
CA HIS A 22 5.97 -13.38 23.67
C HIS A 22 7.16 -14.22 24.16
N ASN A 23 8.13 -13.60 24.87
CA ASN A 23 9.32 -14.29 25.39
C ASN A 23 9.40 -14.24 26.92
N MET A 24 8.37 -13.77 27.60
CA MET A 24 8.34 -13.71 29.05
C MET A 24 7.72 -14.97 29.66
N VAL A 25 8.31 -15.46 30.73
CA VAL A 25 7.69 -16.44 31.59
C VAL A 25 6.91 -15.69 32.70
N ILE A 26 5.59 -15.63 32.52
CA ILE A 26 4.72 -14.89 33.44
C ILE A 26 4.26 -15.83 34.53
N THR A 27 4.67 -15.54 35.77
CA THR A 27 4.37 -16.35 36.96
C THR A 27 3.31 -15.75 37.89
N ARG A 28 2.81 -14.56 37.54
CA ARG A 28 1.75 -13.86 38.25
C ARG A 28 0.61 -13.47 37.35
N SER A 29 -0.56 -13.19 37.90
CA SER A 29 -1.70 -12.71 37.15
C SER A 29 -1.42 -11.35 36.53
N ILE A 30 -1.86 -11.16 35.30
CA ILE A 30 -1.91 -9.86 34.62
C ILE A 30 -3.20 -9.18 35.11
N GLN A 31 -3.13 -7.90 35.43
CA GLN A 31 -4.31 -7.12 35.75
C GLN A 31 -5.18 -6.95 34.51
N GLY A 32 -6.47 -7.10 34.64
CA GLY A 32 -7.40 -7.05 33.53
C GLY A 32 -8.68 -6.29 33.86
N LEU A 33 -9.33 -5.81 32.84
CA LEU A 33 -10.62 -5.14 32.87
C LEU A 33 -11.58 -5.75 31.87
N ASN A 34 -12.78 -6.08 32.33
CA ASN A 34 -13.87 -6.46 31.42
C ASN A 34 -14.69 -5.23 31.06
N LEU A 35 -14.82 -4.93 29.79
CA LEU A 35 -15.57 -3.78 29.29
C LEU A 35 -16.86 -4.20 28.61
N GLU A 36 -17.99 -3.58 29.03
CA GLU A 36 -19.21 -3.49 28.23
C GLU A 36 -19.12 -2.24 27.35
N ILE A 37 -19.57 -2.36 26.08
CA ILE A 37 -19.53 -1.24 25.11
C ILE A 37 -20.63 -0.22 25.43
N PRO A 38 -20.34 1.11 25.34
CA PRO A 38 -19.11 1.85 25.10
C PRO A 38 -18.57 2.45 26.41
N SER A 39 -17.39 2.10 26.82
CA SER A 39 -16.79 2.71 28.01
C SER A 39 -15.71 3.73 27.68
N LYS A 40 -15.81 4.90 28.30
CA LYS A 40 -14.73 5.87 28.33
C LYS A 40 -13.72 5.42 29.39
N LEU A 41 -12.51 5.18 28.95
CA LEU A 41 -11.41 4.94 29.89
C LEU A 41 -11.05 6.24 30.66
N PRO A 42 -10.94 6.22 31.96
CA PRO A 42 -9.72 6.56 32.61
C PRO A 42 -9.21 5.36 33.41
N ILE A 43 -8.36 4.54 32.82
CA ILE A 43 -7.66 3.49 33.55
C ILE A 43 -6.24 3.96 33.70
N ASP A 44 -5.77 4.14 34.92
CA ASP A 44 -4.37 4.31 35.15
C ASP A 44 -3.70 2.92 35.11
N LEU A 45 -3.11 2.60 33.94
CA LEU A 45 -2.41 1.34 33.72
C LEU A 45 -1.21 1.15 34.67
N ILE A 46 -0.80 2.20 35.34
CA ILE A 46 0.51 2.28 36.02
C ILE A 46 0.36 2.30 37.54
N GLU A 47 -0.63 3.03 38.10
CA GLU A 47 -0.77 3.20 39.53
C GLU A 47 -1.04 1.88 40.29
N GLU A 48 -1.61 0.87 39.66
CA GLU A 48 -2.01 -0.39 40.29
C GLU A 48 -1.20 -1.61 39.78
N ASN A 49 -0.26 -1.42 38.85
CA ASN A 49 0.48 -2.51 38.21
C ASN A 49 1.94 -2.52 38.58
N GLU A 50 2.39 -3.59 39.24
CA GLU A 50 3.82 -3.85 39.40
C GLU A 50 4.41 -4.38 38.08
N PRO A 51 5.49 -3.78 37.55
CA PRO A 51 6.10 -4.24 36.30
C PRO A 51 6.76 -5.62 36.45
N PHE A 52 6.86 -6.31 35.32
CA PHE A 52 7.76 -7.45 35.15
C PHE A 52 9.13 -6.94 34.74
N ASN A 53 10.19 -7.35 35.42
CA ASN A 53 11.54 -7.03 34.99
C ASN A 53 12.01 -8.07 33.97
N HIS A 54 12.37 -7.61 32.77
CA HIS A 54 12.88 -8.46 31.70
C HIS A 54 14.03 -7.76 30.97
N ASN A 55 15.21 -8.37 30.98
CA ASN A 55 16.40 -7.86 30.26
C ASN A 55 16.72 -6.38 30.51
N GLY A 56 16.58 -5.89 31.72
CA GLY A 56 16.88 -4.49 32.10
C GLY A 56 15.77 -3.50 31.71
N LYS A 57 14.59 -3.98 31.41
CA LYS A 57 13.38 -3.21 31.19
C LYS A 57 12.31 -3.54 32.20
N ASP A 58 11.54 -2.56 32.59
CA ASP A 58 10.31 -2.72 33.36
C ASP A 58 9.14 -2.80 32.36
N ILE A 59 8.43 -3.93 32.39
CA ILE A 59 7.34 -4.25 31.46
C ILE A 59 6.02 -4.24 32.22
N TYR A 60 5.15 -3.31 31.88
CA TYR A 60 3.79 -3.22 32.42
C TYR A 60 2.84 -3.95 31.47
N LEU A 61 2.05 -4.87 32.00
CA LEU A 61 1.07 -5.66 31.23
C LEU A 61 -0.33 -5.42 31.78
N PHE A 62 -1.25 -5.07 30.90
CA PHE A 62 -2.64 -4.86 31.24
C PHE A 62 -3.54 -5.51 30.20
N GLU A 63 -4.57 -6.22 30.64
CA GLU A 63 -5.50 -6.94 29.76
C GLU A 63 -6.86 -6.24 29.72
N ILE A 64 -7.40 -6.03 28.49
CA ILE A 64 -8.77 -5.59 28.28
C ILE A 64 -9.52 -6.69 27.57
N ALA A 65 -10.62 -7.15 28.18
CA ALA A 65 -11.53 -8.12 27.58
C ALA A 65 -12.86 -7.46 27.22
N PHE A 66 -13.41 -7.81 26.06
CA PHE A 66 -14.70 -7.37 25.57
C PHE A 66 -15.67 -8.56 25.55
N GLU A 67 -16.96 -8.31 25.76
CA GLU A 67 -17.96 -9.40 25.69
C GLU A 67 -18.05 -10.06 24.33
N ASN A 68 -17.88 -9.27 23.27
CA ASN A 68 -17.89 -9.71 21.88
C ASN A 68 -16.58 -9.34 21.20
N GLU A 69 -16.38 -9.88 19.99
CA GLU A 69 -15.32 -9.38 19.09
C GLU A 69 -15.64 -7.96 18.67
N GLU A 70 -14.70 -7.06 18.89
CA GLU A 70 -14.84 -5.63 18.64
C GLU A 70 -13.78 -5.13 17.68
N SER A 71 -14.17 -4.18 16.84
CA SER A 71 -13.23 -3.36 16.09
C SER A 71 -12.83 -2.17 16.94
N ILE A 72 -11.55 -2.09 17.27
CA ILE A 72 -11.03 -1.13 18.24
C ILE A 72 -9.76 -0.45 17.77
N GLN A 73 -9.62 0.80 18.17
CA GLN A 73 -8.39 1.58 18.11
C GLN A 73 -8.20 2.28 19.45
N PHE A 74 -6.95 2.58 19.77
CA PHE A 74 -6.63 3.35 20.98
C PHE A 74 -6.14 4.74 20.57
N THR A 75 -6.55 5.76 21.32
CA THR A 75 -5.94 7.07 21.24
C THR A 75 -4.86 7.15 22.29
N ILE A 76 -3.63 7.47 21.90
CA ILE A 76 -2.47 7.58 22.76
C ILE A 76 -1.86 8.97 22.71
N SER A 77 -1.32 9.42 23.84
CA SER A 77 -0.58 10.67 23.95
C SER A 77 0.89 10.42 23.64
N ASN A 78 1.40 11.04 22.59
CA ASN A 78 2.79 10.93 22.19
C ASN A 78 3.75 11.52 23.24
N SER A 79 3.37 12.62 23.88
CA SER A 79 4.19 13.28 24.90
C SER A 79 4.32 12.52 26.22
N ASP A 80 3.48 11.49 26.44
CA ASP A 80 3.55 10.65 27.63
C ASP A 80 4.34 9.35 27.41
N LEU A 81 4.82 9.11 26.20
CA LEU A 81 5.79 8.07 25.90
C LEU A 81 7.20 8.62 26.10
N GLU A 82 7.93 8.06 27.07
CA GLU A 82 9.32 8.42 27.34
C GLU A 82 10.24 7.95 26.19
N ASP A 83 11.40 8.60 26.00
CA ASP A 83 12.32 8.37 24.86
C ASP A 83 12.71 6.91 24.61
N SER A 84 12.69 6.08 25.66
CA SER A 84 13.07 4.67 25.56
C SER A 84 11.89 3.72 25.76
N SER A 85 10.67 4.25 25.83
CA SER A 85 9.46 3.47 26.03
C SER A 85 8.93 2.97 24.69
N THR A 86 8.37 1.75 24.71
CA THR A 86 7.62 1.17 23.61
C THR A 86 6.27 0.69 24.09
N LEU A 87 5.23 0.93 23.29
CA LEU A 87 3.86 0.54 23.58
C LEU A 87 3.35 -0.39 22.47
N PHE A 88 2.82 -1.54 22.88
CA PHE A 88 2.18 -2.51 22.00
C PHE A 88 0.77 -2.81 22.47
N PHE A 89 -0.10 -3.13 21.50
CA PHE A 89 -1.42 -3.70 21.72
C PHE A 89 -1.45 -5.07 21.04
N ILE A 90 -1.64 -6.11 21.82
CA ILE A 90 -1.50 -7.51 21.41
C ILE A 90 -2.88 -8.16 21.43
N ASP A 91 -3.29 -8.75 20.33
CA ASP A 91 -4.45 -9.62 20.28
C ASP A 91 -4.08 -10.98 20.89
N LYS A 92 -4.69 -11.32 22.00
CA LYS A 92 -4.39 -12.58 22.71
C LYS A 92 -4.93 -13.82 22.03
N GLU A 93 -5.87 -13.68 21.09
CA GLU A 93 -6.42 -14.82 20.37
C GLU A 93 -5.52 -15.24 19.21
N THR A 94 -4.96 -14.27 18.49
CA THR A 94 -4.13 -14.50 17.31
C THR A 94 -2.63 -14.37 17.58
N ASN A 95 -2.24 -13.82 18.73
CA ASN A 95 -0.89 -13.33 19.04
C ASN A 95 -0.37 -12.25 18.08
N GLY A 96 -1.25 -11.62 17.29
CA GLY A 96 -0.93 -10.46 16.48
C GLY A 96 -0.79 -9.20 17.34
N TRP A 97 -0.12 -8.18 16.82
CA TRP A 97 0.02 -6.92 17.55
C TRP A 97 0.01 -5.71 16.61
N VAL A 98 -0.29 -4.54 17.18
CA VAL A 98 -0.05 -3.23 16.58
C VAL A 98 0.97 -2.46 17.43
N GLY A 99 1.85 -1.73 16.79
CA GLY A 99 3.03 -1.08 17.40
C GLY A 99 4.35 -1.59 16.80
N PRO A 100 5.53 -1.22 17.34
CA PRO A 100 5.71 -0.38 18.53
C PRO A 100 5.29 1.07 18.31
N TYR A 101 4.63 1.66 19.32
CA TYR A 101 4.43 3.10 19.38
C TYR A 101 5.48 3.70 20.32
N THR A 102 6.16 4.74 19.84
CA THR A 102 7.18 5.48 20.57
C THR A 102 6.93 6.97 20.39
N ASN A 103 7.54 7.80 21.22
CA ASN A 103 7.47 9.26 21.04
C ASN A 103 8.10 9.75 19.72
N LYS A 104 8.80 8.88 18.98
CA LYS A 104 9.41 9.16 17.66
C LYS A 104 8.55 8.69 16.50
N SER A 105 7.55 7.84 16.74
CA SER A 105 6.67 7.31 15.70
C SER A 105 5.92 8.42 14.96
N PHE A 106 5.51 9.48 15.68
CA PHE A 106 4.78 10.61 15.11
C PHE A 106 5.25 11.92 15.75
N PRO A 107 6.44 12.41 15.42
CA PRO A 107 7.11 13.49 16.16
C PRO A 107 6.38 14.85 16.11
N ARG A 108 5.40 15.01 15.21
CA ARG A 108 4.61 16.24 15.05
C ARG A 108 3.18 16.13 15.60
N ALA A 109 2.78 14.96 16.10
CA ALA A 109 1.44 14.74 16.60
C ALA A 109 1.44 14.67 18.13
N ASP A 110 0.56 15.43 18.80
CA ASP A 110 0.37 15.34 20.27
C ASP A 110 -0.38 14.06 20.64
N THR A 111 -1.26 13.60 19.75
CA THR A 111 -2.10 12.42 19.94
C THR A 111 -2.04 11.53 18.71
N ILE A 112 -1.96 10.23 18.93
CA ILE A 112 -1.87 9.21 17.90
C ILE A 112 -3.08 8.28 18.03
N THR A 113 -3.66 7.85 16.91
CA THR A 113 -4.62 6.75 16.85
C THR A 113 -3.88 5.49 16.38
N THR A 114 -4.06 4.39 17.10
CA THR A 114 -3.38 3.11 16.79
C THR A 114 -3.93 2.46 15.52
N GLY A 115 -3.23 1.45 15.02
CA GLY A 115 -3.76 0.52 14.03
C GLY A 115 -5.08 -0.10 14.52
N LEU A 116 -5.98 -0.40 13.57
CA LEU A 116 -7.28 -1.01 13.86
C LEU A 116 -7.10 -2.50 14.15
N MET A 117 -7.66 -2.95 15.26
CA MET A 117 -7.68 -4.36 15.68
C MET A 117 -9.11 -4.87 15.71
N ARG A 118 -9.31 -6.14 15.37
CA ARG A 118 -10.56 -6.85 15.60
C ARG A 118 -10.27 -8.02 16.54
N THR A 119 -10.76 -7.93 17.76
CA THR A 119 -10.43 -8.89 18.82
C THR A 119 -11.41 -8.82 19.98
N ARG A 120 -11.42 -9.88 20.83
CA ARG A 120 -12.11 -9.90 22.13
C ARG A 120 -11.20 -9.55 23.28
N ASN A 121 -9.89 -9.78 23.13
CA ASN A 121 -8.93 -9.61 24.23
C ASN A 121 -7.69 -8.89 23.75
N VAL A 122 -7.47 -7.70 24.26
CA VAL A 122 -6.24 -6.94 24.04
C VAL A 122 -5.36 -6.99 25.27
N LEU A 123 -4.13 -7.40 25.08
CA LEU A 123 -3.07 -7.20 26.06
C LEU A 123 -2.26 -5.96 25.67
N ILE A 124 -2.18 -5.01 26.56
CA ILE A 124 -1.37 -3.80 26.41
C ILE A 124 -0.03 -4.04 27.08
N GLU A 125 1.05 -3.82 26.35
CA GLU A 125 2.40 -3.90 26.84
C GLU A 125 3.07 -2.53 26.73
N LEU A 126 3.42 -1.93 27.88
CA LEU A 126 4.26 -0.75 27.94
C LEU A 126 5.61 -1.14 28.53
N SER A 127 6.68 -0.99 27.76
CA SER A 127 8.04 -1.20 28.26
C SER A 127 8.76 0.13 28.48
N THR A 128 9.56 0.20 29.54
CA THR A 128 10.39 1.35 29.85
C THR A 128 11.74 0.91 30.44
N GLN A 129 12.70 1.81 30.56
CA GLN A 129 13.94 1.51 31.27
C GLN A 129 13.67 1.31 32.75
N ASN A 130 14.47 0.43 33.41
CA ASN A 130 14.38 0.20 34.83
C ASN A 130 14.45 1.51 35.63
N ASN A 131 13.65 1.58 36.69
CA ASN A 131 13.55 2.72 37.61
C ASN A 131 12.97 4.00 37.01
N ILE A 132 12.32 3.94 35.86
CA ILE A 132 11.51 5.04 35.33
C ILE A 132 10.05 4.67 35.58
N THR A 133 9.32 5.48 36.32
CA THR A 133 7.86 5.36 36.41
C THR A 133 7.24 6.04 35.20
N PRO A 134 6.69 5.27 34.24
CA PRO A 134 6.11 5.86 33.06
C PRO A 134 4.81 6.60 33.38
N LYS A 135 4.38 7.47 32.50
CA LYS A 135 3.02 8.02 32.50
C LYS A 135 2.10 7.08 31.72
N ASN A 136 0.81 7.15 32.02
CA ASN A 136 -0.19 6.43 31.22
C ASN A 136 -0.39 7.13 29.88
N PRO A 137 0.03 6.53 28.75
CA PRO A 137 -0.11 7.17 27.45
C PRO A 137 -1.51 7.03 26.85
N ILE A 138 -2.35 6.10 27.34
CA ILE A 138 -3.65 5.80 26.74
C ILE A 138 -4.69 6.81 27.18
N ARG A 139 -5.40 7.39 26.22
CA ARG A 139 -6.43 8.42 26.43
C ARG A 139 -7.85 7.89 26.28
N SER A 140 -8.09 7.05 25.27
CA SER A 140 -9.43 6.51 25.00
C SER A 140 -9.36 5.26 24.14
N ILE A 141 -10.45 4.51 24.14
CA ILE A 141 -10.74 3.47 23.16
C ILE A 141 -11.74 4.05 22.16
N ILE A 142 -11.50 3.81 20.88
CA ILE A 142 -12.38 4.17 19.78
C ILE A 142 -12.92 2.87 19.20
N HIS A 143 -14.23 2.81 19.00
CA HIS A 143 -14.92 1.77 18.25
C HIS A 143 -15.32 2.35 16.88
N PRO A 144 -14.48 2.21 15.85
CA PRO A 144 -14.81 2.73 14.54
C PRO A 144 -15.99 1.92 13.98
N LYS A 145 -16.91 2.62 13.34
CA LYS A 145 -17.96 1.94 12.57
C LYS A 145 -17.29 1.34 11.35
N GLU A 146 -17.28 0.02 11.25
CA GLU A 146 -16.89 -0.66 10.04
C GLU A 146 -17.97 -0.42 8.97
N GLU A 147 -17.63 0.34 7.95
CA GLU A 147 -18.36 0.27 6.70
C GLU A 147 -17.81 -0.94 5.93
N PRO A 148 -18.67 -1.84 5.41
CA PRO A 148 -18.20 -2.89 4.53
C PRO A 148 -17.43 -2.23 3.38
N ILE A 149 -16.22 -2.75 3.08
CA ILE A 149 -15.45 -2.34 1.90
C ILE A 149 -16.26 -2.83 0.70
N VAL A 150 -17.18 -2.00 0.24
CA VAL A 150 -17.82 -2.19 -1.06
C VAL A 150 -16.79 -1.70 -2.06
N GLU A 151 -16.32 -2.60 -2.93
CA GLU A 151 -15.59 -2.18 -4.13
C GLU A 151 -16.56 -1.32 -4.95
N LYS A 152 -16.48 -0.01 -4.74
CA LYS A 152 -17.21 0.93 -5.57
C LYS A 152 -16.48 1.00 -6.90
N THR A 153 -17.21 0.79 -7.97
CA THR A 153 -16.71 1.15 -9.30
C THR A 153 -16.54 2.68 -9.30
N HIS A 154 -15.31 3.15 -9.19
CA HIS A 154 -15.01 4.58 -9.14
C HIS A 154 -14.95 5.10 -10.56
N PHE A 155 -15.83 6.06 -10.89
CA PHE A 155 -15.70 6.87 -12.09
C PHE A 155 -14.91 8.12 -11.70
N TYR A 156 -13.70 8.22 -12.23
CA TYR A 156 -12.80 9.32 -11.93
C TYR A 156 -13.11 10.52 -12.81
N GLN A 157 -13.31 11.69 -12.20
CA GLN A 157 -13.20 12.94 -12.94
C GLN A 157 -11.74 13.19 -13.27
N ILE A 158 -11.34 12.81 -14.48
CA ILE A 158 -10.02 13.18 -14.98
C ILE A 158 -10.12 14.62 -15.43
N ASN A 159 -9.73 15.55 -14.57
CA ASN A 159 -9.71 16.96 -14.90
C ASN A 159 -8.87 17.18 -16.16
N SER A 160 -9.53 17.50 -17.28
CA SER A 160 -8.91 17.92 -18.53
C SER A 160 -8.03 19.19 -18.40
N ASN A 161 -8.04 19.84 -17.24
CA ASN A 161 -7.22 21.01 -16.91
C ASN A 161 -5.86 20.65 -16.29
N ARG A 162 -5.41 19.37 -16.26
CA ARG A 162 -4.04 19.06 -15.88
C ARG A 162 -3.10 19.69 -16.90
N GLN A 163 -2.25 20.60 -16.43
CA GLN A 163 -1.12 21.08 -17.25
C GLN A 163 -0.06 19.97 -17.29
N GLY A 164 0.16 19.40 -18.48
CA GLY A 164 1.14 18.34 -18.72
C GLY A 164 0.53 16.94 -18.85
N ASN A 165 1.37 15.98 -19.21
CA ASN A 165 0.99 14.59 -19.41
C ASN A 165 0.62 13.90 -18.09
N ASN A 166 -0.25 12.88 -18.17
CA ASN A 166 -0.51 11.99 -17.05
C ASN A 166 0.76 11.22 -16.67
N LYS A 167 0.99 11.02 -15.37
CA LYS A 167 2.23 10.38 -14.89
C LYS A 167 1.98 8.96 -14.44
N ILE A 168 2.84 8.04 -14.89
CA ILE A 168 2.91 6.66 -14.38
C ILE A 168 4.15 6.56 -13.52
N LEU A 169 3.96 6.15 -12.27
CA LEU A 169 5.03 5.99 -11.29
C LEU A 169 5.51 4.54 -11.27
N LEU A 170 6.82 4.35 -11.43
CA LEU A 170 7.51 3.09 -11.27
C LEU A 170 8.42 3.17 -10.04
N CYS A 171 8.32 2.19 -9.14
CA CYS A 171 9.23 2.09 -7.99
C CYS A 171 9.94 0.74 -7.99
N GLY A 172 11.16 0.67 -7.52
CA GLY A 172 11.93 -0.58 -7.57
C GLY A 172 12.87 -0.76 -6.40
N TYR A 173 13.11 -2.05 -6.07
CA TYR A 173 14.19 -2.49 -5.18
C TYR A 173 15.06 -3.49 -5.91
N TRP A 174 16.30 -3.54 -5.64
CA TRP A 174 17.32 -4.49 -6.09
C TRP A 174 17.28 -4.89 -7.59
N PRO A 175 18.42 -5.18 -8.19
CA PRO A 175 18.47 -5.72 -9.54
C PRO A 175 17.83 -7.12 -9.64
N PRO A 176 17.23 -7.47 -10.80
CA PRO A 176 17.17 -6.66 -12.02
C PRO A 176 15.96 -5.70 -12.08
N SER A 177 15.11 -5.65 -11.04
CA SER A 177 13.88 -4.82 -11.07
C SER A 177 14.18 -3.33 -11.25
N ASN A 178 15.09 -2.75 -10.45
CA ASN A 178 15.49 -1.36 -10.59
C ASN A 178 16.23 -1.07 -11.91
N GLU A 179 16.98 -2.04 -12.44
CA GLU A 179 17.65 -1.88 -13.74
C GLU A 179 16.65 -1.82 -14.90
N GLY A 180 15.56 -2.58 -14.81
CA GLY A 180 14.48 -2.53 -15.80
C GLY A 180 13.77 -1.17 -15.86
N ILE A 181 13.67 -0.45 -14.75
CA ILE A 181 13.00 0.86 -14.67
C ILE A 181 13.99 2.05 -14.73
N ARG A 182 15.29 1.82 -14.68
CA ARG A 182 16.34 2.85 -14.69
C ARG A 182 16.20 3.90 -15.81
N PRO A 183 15.86 3.55 -17.06
CA PRO A 183 15.74 4.53 -18.14
C PRO A 183 14.64 5.58 -17.90
N PHE A 184 13.69 5.30 -17.01
CA PHE A 184 12.59 6.19 -16.65
C PHE A 184 12.92 7.10 -15.45
N SER A 185 14.12 7.02 -14.88
CA SER A 185 14.54 7.92 -13.81
C SER A 185 14.97 9.27 -14.35
N GLN A 186 14.44 10.34 -13.74
CA GLN A 186 14.86 11.73 -13.98
C GLN A 186 16.13 12.10 -13.22
N ASN A 187 16.57 11.26 -12.27
CA ASN A 187 17.76 11.50 -11.49
C ASN A 187 19.02 11.16 -12.32
N PRO A 188 19.89 12.14 -12.66
CA PRO A 188 21.05 11.89 -13.51
C PRO A 188 22.13 11.01 -12.85
N LEU A 189 22.09 10.83 -11.52
CA LEU A 189 22.98 9.90 -10.82
C LEU A 189 22.55 8.45 -11.04
N LEU A 190 21.23 8.21 -11.13
CA LEU A 190 20.65 6.89 -11.41
C LEU A 190 20.63 6.60 -12.91
N ASN A 191 20.35 7.60 -13.74
CA ASN A 191 20.21 7.45 -15.18
C ASN A 191 21.12 8.46 -15.94
N PRO A 192 22.42 8.17 -16.05
CA PRO A 192 23.35 9.05 -16.75
C PRO A 192 23.11 9.12 -18.27
N ASN A 193 22.33 8.19 -18.84
CA ASN A 193 21.98 8.18 -20.27
C ASN A 193 20.82 9.12 -20.61
N GLY A 194 20.18 9.69 -19.59
CA GLY A 194 19.05 10.61 -19.75
C GLY A 194 17.68 9.92 -19.71
N TRP A 195 16.72 10.68 -19.22
CA TRP A 195 15.33 10.24 -19.07
C TRP A 195 14.63 10.04 -20.42
N ILE A 196 14.03 8.86 -20.61
CA ILE A 196 13.29 8.52 -21.83
C ILE A 196 11.76 8.49 -21.62
N GLY A 197 11.28 8.84 -20.42
CA GLY A 197 9.87 8.70 -20.04
C GLY A 197 8.97 9.87 -20.45
N GLU A 198 9.49 10.96 -21.02
CA GLU A 198 8.71 12.11 -21.43
C GLU A 198 7.81 11.77 -22.64
N ASN A 199 6.51 12.01 -22.49
CA ASN A 199 5.51 11.68 -23.53
C ASN A 199 5.78 10.32 -24.20
N TRP A 200 5.94 9.31 -23.35
CA TRP A 200 6.48 8.02 -23.75
C TRP A 200 5.68 7.39 -24.90
N GLU A 201 6.39 7.05 -25.96
CA GLU A 201 5.82 6.53 -27.21
C GLU A 201 4.74 7.44 -27.84
N ASP A 202 4.83 8.76 -27.60
CA ASP A 202 3.88 9.77 -28.08
C ASP A 202 2.42 9.50 -27.62
N ARG A 203 2.26 8.89 -26.43
CA ARG A 203 0.95 8.48 -25.92
C ARG A 203 0.36 9.40 -24.85
N GLY A 204 0.98 10.54 -24.56
CA GLY A 204 0.47 11.50 -23.57
C GLY A 204 0.75 11.11 -22.12
N PHE A 205 1.70 10.20 -21.89
CA PHE A 205 2.11 9.77 -20.54
C PHE A 205 3.58 10.07 -20.29
N ASP A 206 3.85 10.65 -19.12
CA ASP A 206 5.20 10.73 -18.58
C ASP A 206 5.44 9.57 -17.62
N ILE A 207 6.48 8.77 -17.89
CA ILE A 207 6.85 7.66 -17.03
C ILE A 207 8.04 8.09 -16.19
N VAL A 208 7.90 7.98 -14.87
CA VAL A 208 8.94 8.36 -13.91
C VAL A 208 9.26 7.20 -12.98
N SER A 209 10.53 7.04 -12.61
CA SER A 209 10.93 5.95 -11.71
C SER A 209 11.78 6.44 -10.55
N TYR A 210 11.60 5.76 -9.40
CA TYR A 210 12.33 5.96 -8.15
C TYR A 210 12.81 4.62 -7.61
N PHE A 211 14.05 4.56 -7.18
CA PHE A 211 14.67 3.37 -6.59
C PHE A 211 16.02 3.74 -5.96
N PRO A 212 16.52 2.96 -4.97
CA PRO A 212 17.77 3.28 -4.29
C PRO A 212 19.00 3.06 -5.17
N ILE A 213 20.09 3.77 -4.82
CA ILE A 213 21.41 3.59 -5.42
C ILE A 213 22.11 2.46 -4.67
N PHE A 214 22.66 1.50 -5.40
CA PHE A 214 23.51 0.44 -4.88
C PHE A 214 24.94 0.58 -5.38
N SER A 215 25.92 0.26 -4.52
CA SER A 215 27.34 0.33 -4.89
C SER A 215 27.76 -0.77 -5.85
N ASP A 216 27.05 -1.90 -5.82
CA ASP A 216 27.20 -3.02 -6.74
C ASP A 216 25.82 -3.29 -7.35
N PRO A 217 25.56 -2.85 -8.59
CA PRO A 217 24.23 -2.97 -9.19
C PRO A 217 23.83 -4.40 -9.57
N ASP A 218 24.79 -5.35 -9.63
CA ASP A 218 24.51 -6.74 -10.00
C ASP A 218 24.64 -7.70 -8.80
N CYS A 219 23.96 -7.37 -7.72
CA CYS A 219 23.99 -8.13 -6.48
C CYS A 219 22.69 -8.88 -6.18
N GLU A 220 22.79 -10.03 -5.49
CA GLU A 220 21.62 -10.78 -5.04
C GLU A 220 20.96 -10.16 -3.80
N SER A 221 21.75 -9.56 -2.93
CA SER A 221 21.31 -8.88 -1.73
C SER A 221 22.16 -7.62 -1.55
N CYS A 222 21.68 -6.53 -2.09
CA CYS A 222 22.44 -5.29 -2.19
C CYS A 222 22.45 -4.46 -0.89
N GLY A 223 21.86 -4.96 0.18
CA GLY A 223 21.68 -4.20 1.41
C GLY A 223 20.60 -3.12 1.25
N GLN A 224 20.71 -2.08 2.07
CA GLN A 224 19.75 -0.98 2.13
C GLN A 224 19.76 -0.10 0.89
N GLY A 225 20.92 0.18 0.33
CA GLY A 225 21.10 1.21 -0.70
C GLY A 225 21.22 2.60 -0.09
N THR A 226 21.09 3.63 -0.93
CA THR A 226 21.08 5.04 -0.53
C THR A 226 20.19 5.86 -1.46
N GLY A 227 19.59 6.93 -0.98
CA GLY A 227 18.75 7.84 -1.77
C GLY A 227 17.27 7.50 -1.67
N ASP A 228 16.50 7.68 -2.73
CA ASP A 228 15.05 7.47 -2.69
C ASP A 228 14.70 5.97 -2.51
N LEU A 229 13.72 5.68 -1.67
CA LEU A 229 13.16 4.34 -1.45
C LEU A 229 14.23 3.31 -1.02
N GLU A 230 15.10 3.67 -0.07
CA GLU A 230 16.05 2.71 0.50
C GLU A 230 15.34 1.44 0.98
N VAL A 231 16.04 0.30 0.98
CA VAL A 231 15.47 -0.98 1.45
C VAL A 231 15.37 -0.96 2.98
N ASP A 232 14.54 -0.06 3.46
CA ASP A 232 14.27 0.29 4.85
C ASP A 232 12.81 0.73 4.97
N TYR A 233 12.10 0.28 6.02
CA TYR A 233 10.67 0.56 6.16
C TYR A 233 10.36 2.03 6.41
N GLN A 234 11.19 2.71 7.20
CA GLN A 234 10.97 4.10 7.58
C GLN A 234 11.26 5.02 6.41
N ASP A 235 12.42 4.83 5.77
CA ASP A 235 12.81 5.61 4.61
C ASP A 235 11.86 5.37 3.43
N THR A 236 11.52 4.10 3.13
CA THR A 236 10.49 3.80 2.12
C THR A 236 9.16 4.51 2.42
N SER A 237 8.70 4.50 3.68
CA SER A 237 7.43 5.15 4.03
C SER A 237 7.50 6.67 3.90
N GLU A 238 8.59 7.31 4.34
CA GLU A 238 8.76 8.76 4.24
C GLU A 238 8.87 9.21 2.78
N ASP A 239 9.72 8.57 2.00
CA ASP A 239 9.91 8.86 0.59
C ASP A 239 8.65 8.61 -0.23
N TRP A 240 7.94 7.52 0.07
CA TRP A 240 6.70 7.18 -0.63
C TRP A 240 5.71 8.31 -0.64
N TRP A 241 5.40 8.88 0.54
CA TRP A 241 4.42 9.96 0.62
C TRP A 241 4.89 11.24 -0.07
N ASN A 242 6.18 11.56 0.02
CA ASN A 242 6.77 12.69 -0.69
C ASN A 242 6.71 12.51 -2.22
N ILE A 243 7.01 11.31 -2.70
CA ILE A 243 6.99 10.97 -4.14
C ILE A 243 5.56 11.02 -4.69
N VAL A 244 4.61 10.30 -4.07
CA VAL A 244 3.24 10.24 -4.60
C VAL A 244 2.54 11.59 -4.55
N ASP A 245 2.81 12.41 -3.54
CA ASP A 245 2.23 13.77 -3.45
C ASP A 245 2.82 14.70 -4.53
N SER A 246 4.10 14.57 -4.85
CA SER A 246 4.76 15.39 -5.88
C SER A 246 4.41 14.95 -7.31
N ILE A 247 4.30 13.64 -7.53
CA ILE A 247 4.04 13.05 -8.85
C ILE A 247 2.54 13.07 -9.17
N ASN A 248 1.69 12.80 -8.18
CA ASN A 248 0.25 12.60 -8.34
C ASN A 248 -0.06 11.61 -9.47
N PRO A 249 0.37 10.33 -9.36
CA PRO A 249 0.36 9.39 -10.45
C PRO A 249 -1.06 8.92 -10.81
N ILE A 250 -1.32 8.70 -12.11
CA ILE A 250 -2.55 8.05 -12.59
C ILE A 250 -2.46 6.53 -12.51
N ALA A 251 -1.23 6.01 -12.49
CA ALA A 251 -0.97 4.59 -12.29
C ALA A 251 0.35 4.40 -11.51
N ILE A 252 0.41 3.33 -10.72
CA ILE A 252 1.56 2.98 -9.88
C ILE A 252 1.92 1.52 -10.13
N ILE A 253 3.16 1.26 -10.50
CA ILE A 253 3.68 -0.11 -10.62
C ILE A 253 4.94 -0.19 -9.77
N THR A 254 4.93 -1.08 -8.79
CA THR A 254 6.09 -1.33 -7.96
C THR A 254 6.76 -2.63 -8.38
N PHE A 255 8.07 -2.68 -8.28
CA PHE A 255 8.89 -3.82 -8.69
C PHE A 255 9.85 -4.20 -7.58
N SER A 256 10.12 -5.48 -7.44
CA SER A 256 11.19 -5.96 -6.58
C SER A 256 11.82 -7.22 -7.15
N ARG A 257 13.00 -7.58 -6.63
CA ARG A 257 13.65 -8.84 -7.02
C ARG A 257 12.84 -10.03 -6.52
N GLY A 258 12.38 -10.86 -7.46
CA GLY A 258 11.69 -12.11 -7.18
C GLY A 258 12.65 -13.26 -6.86
N TYR A 259 12.12 -14.30 -6.24
CA TYR A 259 12.87 -15.49 -5.82
C TYR A 259 13.05 -16.51 -6.95
N ILE A 260 12.12 -16.55 -7.92
CA ILE A 260 12.17 -17.49 -9.05
C ILE A 260 12.96 -16.89 -10.20
N ASP A 261 14.01 -17.55 -10.65
CA ASP A 261 15.09 -17.01 -11.48
C ASP A 261 14.68 -16.20 -12.73
N HIS A 262 13.71 -16.71 -13.49
CA HIS A 262 13.26 -16.08 -14.76
C HIS A 262 11.78 -15.74 -14.75
N SER A 263 11.18 -15.59 -13.58
CA SER A 263 9.77 -15.26 -13.45
C SER A 263 9.48 -13.79 -13.69
N TRP A 264 8.27 -13.53 -14.20
CA TRP A 264 7.61 -12.23 -14.16
C TRP A 264 6.31 -12.44 -13.39
N GLU A 265 6.39 -12.30 -12.07
CA GLU A 265 5.33 -12.66 -11.15
C GLU A 265 4.48 -11.44 -10.79
N LEU A 266 3.20 -11.53 -11.06
CA LEU A 266 2.23 -10.47 -10.80
C LEU A 266 1.49 -10.81 -9.50
N GLU A 267 1.61 -9.96 -8.50
CA GLU A 267 0.99 -10.16 -7.20
C GLU A 267 -0.47 -9.74 -7.21
N TRP A 268 -1.37 -10.68 -6.86
CA TRP A 268 -2.81 -10.43 -6.83
C TRP A 268 -3.27 -9.63 -5.63
N GLN A 269 -2.66 -9.83 -4.45
CA GLN A 269 -3.13 -9.30 -3.18
C GLN A 269 -1.99 -8.84 -2.28
N TYR A 270 -2.31 -7.92 -1.38
CA TYR A 270 -1.40 -7.32 -0.42
C TYR A 270 -2.08 -7.23 0.93
N PHE A 271 -1.30 -7.31 2.03
CA PHE A 271 -1.83 -7.37 3.37
C PHE A 271 -1.30 -6.24 4.26
N ASN A 272 -2.16 -5.68 5.06
CA ASN A 272 -1.80 -4.78 6.15
C ASN A 272 -1.25 -5.58 7.33
N TYR A 273 -0.04 -6.15 7.18
CA TYR A 273 0.56 -7.03 8.18
C TYR A 273 0.91 -6.31 9.47
N PHE A 274 0.79 -7.04 10.60
CA PHE A 274 1.37 -6.65 11.89
C PHE A 274 2.77 -7.26 12.09
N TYR A 275 3.11 -8.33 11.39
CA TYR A 275 4.39 -9.04 11.46
C TYR A 275 5.17 -8.84 10.17
N TRP A 276 6.43 -8.42 10.32
CA TRP A 276 7.34 -8.14 9.21
C TRP A 276 8.70 -8.81 9.44
N THR A 277 9.42 -9.10 8.37
CA THR A 277 10.81 -9.50 8.42
C THR A 277 11.69 -8.27 8.70
N ALA A 278 12.73 -8.41 9.51
CA ALA A 278 13.66 -7.31 9.80
C ALA A 278 14.34 -6.79 8.54
N ASP A 279 14.44 -5.47 8.40
CA ASP A 279 15.27 -4.79 7.40
C ASP A 279 16.70 -4.57 7.90
N PHE A 280 17.44 -3.62 7.32
CA PHE A 280 18.86 -3.42 7.58
C PHE A 280 19.16 -2.41 8.69
N THR A 281 18.22 -1.48 8.98
CA THR A 281 18.47 -0.34 9.86
C THR A 281 17.43 -0.26 10.96
N TYR A 282 17.89 0.11 12.15
CA TYR A 282 17.01 0.35 13.29
C TYR A 282 16.13 1.59 13.08
N PRO A 283 14.82 1.46 13.36
CA PRO A 283 14.04 0.29 13.82
C PRO A 283 13.80 -0.69 12.66
N TYR A 284 14.21 -1.94 12.85
CA TYR A 284 14.22 -3.01 11.83
C TYR A 284 12.85 -3.43 11.29
N TYR A 285 11.79 -2.80 11.75
CA TYR A 285 10.40 -3.14 11.41
C TYR A 285 9.60 -1.86 11.19
N PRO A 286 8.51 -1.91 10.41
CA PRO A 286 7.65 -0.75 10.27
C PRO A 286 7.21 -0.20 11.61
N THR A 287 7.24 1.11 11.76
CA THR A 287 6.81 1.80 12.98
C THR A 287 5.89 2.95 12.58
N PRO A 288 4.57 2.81 12.83
CA PRO A 288 3.88 1.69 13.49
C PRO A 288 3.71 0.46 12.60
N ALA A 289 3.43 -0.71 13.20
CA ALA A 289 2.93 -1.89 12.55
C ALA A 289 1.50 -2.19 13.05
N PRO A 290 0.53 -2.40 12.17
CA PRO A 290 0.61 -2.30 10.71
C PRO A 290 0.77 -0.85 10.22
N PRO A 291 1.27 -0.63 9.00
CA PRO A 291 1.50 0.72 8.47
C PRO A 291 0.20 1.52 8.23
N ASP A 292 -0.87 0.88 7.78
CA ASP A 292 -2.17 1.51 7.56
C ASP A 292 -3.06 1.37 8.81
N SER A 293 -3.15 2.45 9.59
CA SER A 293 -3.96 2.50 10.80
C SER A 293 -5.47 2.72 10.54
N THR A 294 -5.88 2.89 9.29
CA THR A 294 -7.28 3.19 8.92
C THR A 294 -8.12 1.95 8.67
N VAL A 295 -7.47 0.79 8.54
CA VAL A 295 -8.11 -0.51 8.28
C VAL A 295 -7.61 -1.57 9.27
N PRO A 296 -8.37 -2.67 9.48
CA PRO A 296 -7.94 -3.75 10.36
C PRO A 296 -6.60 -4.37 9.98
N VAL A 297 -5.94 -4.95 10.97
CA VAL A 297 -4.78 -5.82 10.76
C VAL A 297 -5.13 -6.93 9.78
N ASN A 298 -4.20 -7.27 8.88
CA ASN A 298 -4.39 -8.26 7.81
C ASN A 298 -5.50 -7.93 6.80
N THR A 299 -5.98 -6.69 6.77
CA THR A 299 -6.86 -6.26 5.67
C THR A 299 -6.16 -6.47 4.34
N ARG A 300 -6.87 -7.10 3.40
CA ARG A 300 -6.40 -7.32 2.04
C ARG A 300 -6.75 -6.13 1.16
N ARG A 301 -5.81 -5.78 0.29
CA ARG A 301 -6.03 -4.93 -0.86
C ARG A 301 -5.58 -5.68 -2.11
N TYR A 302 -6.21 -5.39 -3.23
CA TYR A 302 -5.98 -6.13 -4.47
C TYR A 302 -5.29 -5.28 -5.52
N SER A 303 -4.50 -5.96 -6.35
CA SER A 303 -3.94 -5.38 -7.55
C SER A 303 -5.04 -5.00 -8.55
N SER A 304 -4.84 -3.89 -9.23
CA SER A 304 -5.65 -3.51 -10.41
C SER A 304 -4.82 -3.51 -11.70
N LEU A 305 -3.66 -4.15 -11.70
CA LEU A 305 -2.90 -4.40 -12.92
C LEU A 305 -3.72 -5.25 -13.90
N PRO A 306 -3.64 -5.01 -15.22
CA PRO A 306 -4.25 -5.88 -16.24
C PRO A 306 -3.46 -7.18 -16.39
N MET A 307 -3.47 -8.02 -15.35
CA MET A 307 -2.54 -9.14 -15.16
C MET A 307 -2.60 -10.17 -16.26
N ASP A 308 -3.81 -10.60 -16.69
CA ASP A 308 -3.97 -11.57 -17.77
C ASP A 308 -3.38 -11.05 -19.08
N SER A 309 -3.57 -9.77 -19.37
CA SER A 309 -3.01 -9.12 -20.55
C SER A 309 -1.49 -9.04 -20.49
N ILE A 310 -0.94 -8.65 -19.34
CA ILE A 310 0.52 -8.60 -19.12
C ILE A 310 1.13 -9.99 -19.29
N VAL A 311 0.57 -11.02 -18.64
CA VAL A 311 1.03 -12.41 -18.76
C VAL A 311 1.02 -12.84 -20.21
N SER A 312 -0.11 -12.67 -20.92
CA SER A 312 -0.25 -13.05 -22.33
C SER A 312 0.76 -12.35 -23.24
N LYS A 313 1.03 -11.06 -22.99
CA LYS A 313 1.96 -10.27 -23.83
C LYS A 313 3.42 -10.65 -23.57
N ILE A 314 3.80 -10.89 -22.31
CA ILE A 314 5.16 -11.33 -21.99
C ILE A 314 5.40 -12.76 -22.48
N ASP A 315 4.45 -13.69 -22.31
CA ASP A 315 4.55 -15.05 -22.82
C ASP A 315 4.75 -15.09 -24.34
N SER A 316 4.00 -14.26 -25.08
CA SER A 316 4.09 -14.16 -26.54
C SER A 316 5.26 -13.33 -27.05
N SER A 317 6.00 -12.62 -26.18
CA SER A 317 7.07 -11.70 -26.60
C SER A 317 8.35 -12.38 -27.08
N GLY A 318 8.55 -13.63 -26.73
CA GLY A 318 9.80 -14.36 -26.99
C GLY A 318 10.97 -14.00 -26.07
N LEU A 319 10.73 -13.30 -24.97
CA LEU A 319 11.75 -12.93 -23.98
C LEU A 319 12.26 -14.10 -23.16
N GLY A 320 11.63 -15.27 -23.24
CA GLY A 320 12.05 -16.47 -22.49
C GLY A 320 11.73 -16.40 -21.01
N LEU A 321 10.81 -15.52 -20.60
CA LEU A 321 10.35 -15.36 -19.23
C LEU A 321 9.20 -16.32 -18.91
N MET A 322 8.99 -16.55 -17.61
CA MET A 322 7.87 -17.32 -17.06
C MET A 322 6.89 -16.37 -16.37
N PRO A 323 5.97 -15.71 -17.11
CA PRO A 323 4.99 -14.81 -16.53
C PRO A 323 3.86 -15.62 -15.88
N TYR A 324 3.46 -15.21 -14.67
CA TYR A 324 2.30 -15.79 -13.99
C TYR A 324 1.70 -14.83 -12.96
N ILE A 325 0.49 -15.15 -12.50
CA ILE A 325 -0.20 -14.41 -11.45
C ILE A 325 -0.17 -15.25 -10.18
N ASP A 326 0.36 -14.69 -9.08
CA ASP A 326 0.22 -15.31 -7.76
C ASP A 326 -1.10 -14.89 -7.11
N TYR A 327 -2.05 -15.83 -7.07
CA TYR A 327 -3.33 -15.68 -6.39
C TYR A 327 -3.30 -16.15 -4.94
N THR A 328 -2.23 -16.80 -4.50
CA THR A 328 -2.23 -17.61 -3.29
C THR A 328 -1.73 -16.87 -2.05
N GLN A 329 -0.81 -15.95 -2.23
CA GLN A 329 -0.19 -15.19 -1.15
C GLN A 329 0.08 -13.75 -1.60
N GLY A 330 0.57 -12.91 -0.71
CA GLY A 330 1.08 -11.58 -1.06
C GLY A 330 2.56 -11.65 -1.37
N ALA A 331 3.16 -10.49 -1.64
CA ALA A 331 4.58 -10.34 -1.97
C ALA A 331 5.55 -10.66 -0.80
N GLY A 332 5.10 -11.39 0.20
CA GLY A 332 5.85 -11.77 1.39
C GLY A 332 5.71 -10.75 2.52
N ALA A 333 6.36 -10.99 3.65
CA ALA A 333 6.32 -10.08 4.81
C ALA A 333 7.60 -9.24 4.90
N TYR A 334 8.02 -8.65 3.79
CA TYR A 334 9.23 -7.83 3.68
C TYR A 334 8.97 -6.58 2.81
N LEU A 335 10.02 -5.87 2.42
CA LEU A 335 9.91 -4.59 1.70
C LEU A 335 9.11 -4.69 0.38
N SER A 336 9.11 -5.84 -0.30
CA SER A 336 8.28 -6.05 -1.50
C SER A 336 6.78 -5.89 -1.20
N GLU A 337 6.31 -6.59 -0.17
CA GLU A 337 4.94 -6.47 0.33
C GLU A 337 4.64 -5.06 0.82
N PHE A 338 5.59 -4.46 1.56
CA PHE A 338 5.43 -3.13 2.12
C PHE A 338 5.24 -2.08 1.03
N MET A 339 6.11 -2.08 0.01
CA MET A 339 6.01 -1.16 -1.12
C MET A 339 4.78 -1.47 -2.00
N GLY A 340 4.49 -2.74 -2.25
CA GLY A 340 3.31 -3.18 -2.99
C GLY A 340 2.02 -2.74 -2.29
N TYR A 341 1.94 -2.94 -0.97
CA TYR A 341 0.81 -2.48 -0.16
C TYR A 341 0.64 -0.96 -0.22
N HIS A 342 1.74 -0.19 -0.12
CA HIS A 342 1.68 1.27 -0.24
C HIS A 342 1.14 1.72 -1.59
N GLY A 343 1.46 1.01 -2.68
CA GLY A 343 0.92 1.29 -4.02
C GLY A 343 -0.60 1.16 -4.08
N VAL A 344 -1.14 0.02 -3.66
CA VAL A 344 -2.59 -0.21 -3.65
C VAL A 344 -3.31 0.59 -2.57
N TRP A 345 -2.64 0.93 -1.47
CA TRP A 345 -3.17 1.84 -0.45
C TRP A 345 -3.28 3.27 -0.97
N GLN A 346 -2.26 3.76 -1.68
CA GLN A 346 -2.35 5.09 -2.33
C GLN A 346 -3.53 5.13 -3.32
N LYS A 347 -3.70 4.09 -4.14
CA LYS A 347 -4.88 4.00 -5.02
C LYS A 347 -6.17 4.10 -4.21
N ALA A 348 -6.33 3.32 -3.14
CA ALA A 348 -7.53 3.36 -2.31
C ALA A 348 -7.78 4.73 -1.66
N LYS A 349 -6.71 5.46 -1.27
CA LYS A 349 -6.81 6.85 -0.80
C LYS A 349 -7.34 7.77 -1.90
N MET A 350 -6.79 7.66 -3.11
CA MET A 350 -7.22 8.47 -4.26
C MET A 350 -8.67 8.16 -4.62
N ASP A 351 -9.06 6.88 -4.64
CA ASP A 351 -10.44 6.44 -4.85
C ASP A 351 -11.39 7.08 -3.85
N SER A 352 -11.03 7.10 -2.55
CA SER A 352 -11.86 7.72 -1.51
C SER A 352 -12.03 9.22 -1.66
N MET A 353 -11.11 9.89 -2.34
CA MET A 353 -11.14 11.33 -2.65
C MET A 353 -11.74 11.63 -4.03
N ASN A 354 -12.18 10.61 -4.74
CA ASN A 354 -12.61 10.69 -6.15
C ASN A 354 -11.54 11.30 -7.08
N MET A 355 -10.28 10.96 -6.82
CA MET A 355 -9.13 11.41 -7.60
C MET A 355 -8.56 10.25 -8.41
N PRO A 356 -8.10 10.47 -9.65
CA PRO A 356 -7.68 9.37 -10.52
C PRO A 356 -6.34 8.78 -10.10
N CYS A 357 -6.37 7.53 -9.60
CA CYS A 357 -5.26 6.58 -9.62
C CYS A 357 -5.85 5.24 -10.07
N ILE A 358 -5.85 5.00 -11.38
CA ILE A 358 -6.65 3.94 -12.01
C ILE A 358 -6.06 2.57 -11.75
N VAL A 359 -4.74 2.46 -11.82
CA VAL A 359 -4.02 1.18 -11.71
C VAL A 359 -2.97 1.25 -10.61
N ALA A 360 -2.93 0.22 -9.76
CA ALA A 360 -1.82 0.01 -8.84
C ALA A 360 -1.56 -1.50 -8.64
N GLY A 361 -0.29 -1.88 -8.51
CA GLY A 361 0.11 -3.24 -8.22
C GLY A 361 1.61 -3.45 -8.19
N HIS A 362 2.03 -4.70 -7.94
CA HIS A 362 3.42 -5.10 -7.76
C HIS A 362 3.81 -6.25 -8.67
N VAL A 363 5.06 -6.25 -9.08
CA VAL A 363 5.67 -7.28 -9.91
C VAL A 363 6.99 -7.74 -9.28
N HIS A 364 7.12 -9.02 -9.03
CA HIS A 364 8.41 -9.65 -8.75
C HIS A 364 9.14 -9.99 -10.04
N VAL A 365 10.34 -9.48 -10.18
CA VAL A 365 11.24 -9.68 -11.32
C VAL A 365 12.25 -10.76 -10.97
N GLY A 366 12.26 -11.86 -11.69
CA GLY A 366 13.13 -13.01 -11.42
C GLY A 366 14.61 -12.63 -11.37
N GLY A 367 15.32 -13.16 -10.37
CA GLY A 367 16.66 -12.70 -10.01
C GLY A 367 17.75 -12.92 -11.05
N LEU A 368 17.56 -13.82 -12.04
CA LEU A 368 18.52 -14.09 -13.11
C LEU A 368 18.09 -13.50 -14.48
N ILE A 369 17.06 -12.66 -14.51
CA ILE A 369 16.69 -11.95 -15.73
C ILE A 369 17.77 -10.91 -16.03
N ASP A 370 18.32 -10.91 -17.25
CA ASP A 370 19.23 -9.85 -17.67
C ASP A 370 18.51 -8.50 -17.78
N TRP A 371 19.26 -7.42 -17.61
CA TRP A 371 18.70 -6.08 -17.48
C TRP A 371 17.95 -5.58 -18.71
N ASP A 372 18.40 -5.98 -19.92
CA ASP A 372 17.71 -5.60 -21.16
C ASP A 372 16.39 -6.33 -21.32
N THR A 373 16.35 -7.61 -20.96
CA THR A 373 15.11 -8.40 -20.90
C THR A 373 14.16 -7.85 -19.84
N ALA A 374 14.66 -7.49 -18.64
CA ALA A 374 13.85 -6.86 -17.60
C ALA A 374 13.23 -5.53 -18.07
N ARG A 375 14.03 -4.68 -18.76
CA ARG A 375 13.56 -3.43 -19.34
C ARG A 375 12.44 -3.66 -20.35
N GLN A 376 12.61 -4.60 -21.29
CA GLN A 376 11.58 -4.93 -22.29
C GLN A 376 10.28 -5.42 -21.62
N ALA A 377 10.38 -6.23 -20.56
CA ALA A 377 9.21 -6.71 -19.83
C ALA A 377 8.51 -5.57 -19.06
N VAL A 378 9.27 -4.63 -18.47
CA VAL A 378 8.71 -3.39 -17.89
C VAL A 378 7.96 -2.59 -18.95
N GLU A 379 8.56 -2.36 -20.13
CA GLU A 379 7.91 -1.64 -21.22
C GLU A 379 6.61 -2.31 -21.68
N ILE A 380 6.58 -3.66 -21.77
CA ILE A 380 5.35 -4.40 -22.08
C ILE A 380 4.30 -4.15 -20.96
N THR A 381 4.70 -4.27 -19.70
CA THR A 381 3.82 -4.06 -18.56
C THR A 381 3.21 -2.66 -18.58
N VAL A 382 4.02 -1.63 -18.82
CA VAL A 382 3.59 -0.24 -18.91
C VAL A 382 2.61 -0.03 -20.06
N ARG A 383 2.88 -0.61 -21.25
CA ARG A 383 1.95 -0.52 -22.39
C ARG A 383 0.58 -1.11 -22.09
N GLU A 384 0.52 -2.24 -21.36
CA GLU A 384 -0.77 -2.83 -20.97
C GLU A 384 -1.50 -1.98 -19.93
N VAL A 385 -0.77 -1.37 -19.00
CA VAL A 385 -1.33 -0.42 -18.03
C VAL A 385 -1.88 0.83 -18.73
N ILE A 386 -1.16 1.39 -19.70
CA ILE A 386 -1.61 2.55 -20.48
C ILE A 386 -2.94 2.24 -21.20
N LYS A 387 -3.10 1.05 -21.76
CA LYS A 387 -4.38 0.67 -22.42
C LYS A 387 -5.56 0.73 -21.45
N VAL A 388 -5.38 0.30 -20.22
CA VAL A 388 -6.43 0.38 -19.20
C VAL A 388 -6.72 1.83 -18.85
N VAL A 389 -5.67 2.64 -18.66
CA VAL A 389 -5.84 4.08 -18.37
C VAL A 389 -6.55 4.79 -19.51
N ASP A 390 -6.17 4.51 -20.75
CA ASP A 390 -6.84 5.06 -21.96
C ASP A 390 -8.33 4.70 -22.02
N GLN A 391 -8.70 3.48 -21.63
CA GLN A 391 -10.11 3.07 -21.57
C GLN A 391 -10.90 3.89 -20.55
N TYR A 392 -10.31 4.19 -19.39
CA TYR A 392 -10.94 5.07 -18.40
C TYR A 392 -10.97 6.54 -18.84
N GLN A 393 -10.01 6.98 -19.63
CA GLN A 393 -9.98 8.34 -20.18
C GLN A 393 -10.96 8.52 -21.34
N ASN A 394 -11.26 7.46 -22.05
CA ASN A 394 -12.24 7.41 -23.15
C ASN A 394 -13.49 6.66 -22.67
N LEU A 395 -14.04 7.03 -21.53
CA LEU A 395 -15.22 6.40 -20.96
C LEU A 395 -16.39 6.46 -21.95
N PRO A 396 -16.89 5.31 -22.45
CA PRO A 396 -18.04 5.32 -23.36
C PRO A 396 -19.23 5.99 -22.67
N GLY A 397 -19.80 6.99 -23.33
CA GLY A 397 -20.88 7.80 -22.79
C GLY A 397 -20.47 9.14 -22.17
N ASP A 398 -19.19 9.35 -21.86
CA ASP A 398 -18.62 10.65 -21.44
C ASP A 398 -18.10 11.40 -22.68
N ILE A 399 -19.01 12.04 -23.38
CA ILE A 399 -18.73 12.64 -24.69
C ILE A 399 -17.92 13.92 -24.53
N ASN A 400 -18.22 14.69 -23.49
CA ASN A 400 -17.57 15.98 -23.19
C ASN A 400 -16.21 15.83 -22.47
N LYS A 401 -15.82 14.61 -22.09
CA LYS A 401 -14.58 14.30 -21.32
C LYS A 401 -14.50 15.03 -19.97
N ASP A 402 -15.62 15.25 -19.31
CA ASP A 402 -15.60 15.80 -17.97
C ASP A 402 -15.41 14.73 -16.87
N GLY A 403 -15.38 13.46 -17.28
CA GLY A 403 -15.18 12.30 -16.42
C GLY A 403 -16.47 11.78 -15.76
N VAL A 404 -17.63 12.31 -16.15
CA VAL A 404 -18.93 11.91 -15.62
C VAL A 404 -19.90 11.67 -16.75
N ILE A 405 -20.50 10.50 -16.82
CA ILE A 405 -21.63 10.27 -17.69
C ILE A 405 -22.87 10.97 -17.10
N SER A 406 -23.34 12.03 -17.73
CA SER A 406 -24.36 12.91 -17.21
C SER A 406 -25.37 13.36 -18.27
N GLU A 407 -26.35 14.17 -17.86
CA GLU A 407 -27.30 14.79 -18.80
C GLU A 407 -26.61 15.70 -19.83
N LEU A 408 -25.39 16.18 -19.55
CA LEU A 408 -24.64 17.00 -20.50
C LEU A 408 -24.20 16.19 -21.70
N ASP A 409 -23.86 14.91 -21.54
CA ASP A 409 -23.50 14.00 -22.62
C ASP A 409 -24.73 13.65 -23.46
N ILE A 410 -25.87 13.42 -22.79
CA ILE A 410 -27.15 13.25 -23.50
C ILE A 410 -27.43 14.46 -24.39
N LEU A 411 -27.20 15.68 -23.88
CA LEU A 411 -27.40 16.90 -24.67
C LEU A 411 -26.46 16.96 -25.91
N GLN A 412 -25.25 16.44 -25.82
CA GLN A 412 -24.32 16.37 -26.94
C GLN A 412 -24.80 15.38 -28.03
N ILE A 413 -25.25 14.19 -27.64
CA ILE A 413 -25.87 13.25 -28.61
C ILE A 413 -27.12 13.86 -29.23
N VAL A 414 -28.01 14.44 -28.45
CA VAL A 414 -29.18 15.13 -28.94
C VAL A 414 -28.79 16.27 -29.91
N GLY A 415 -27.77 17.03 -29.57
CA GLY A 415 -27.18 18.05 -30.43
C GLY A 415 -26.69 17.50 -31.76
N TYR A 416 -25.99 16.39 -31.72
CA TYR A 416 -25.50 15.68 -32.91
C TYR A 416 -26.65 15.16 -33.80
N LEU A 417 -27.60 14.46 -33.18
CA LEU A 417 -28.70 13.81 -33.90
C LEU A 417 -29.74 14.79 -34.49
N ILE A 418 -30.02 15.89 -33.76
CA ILE A 418 -31.16 16.77 -34.12
C ILE A 418 -30.69 18.14 -34.62
N TRP A 419 -29.57 18.67 -34.07
CA TRP A 419 -29.16 20.07 -34.33
C TRP A 419 -27.90 20.19 -35.19
N ASN A 420 -27.43 19.07 -35.80
CA ASN A 420 -26.19 19.03 -36.60
C ASN A 420 -24.94 19.54 -35.82
N LEU A 421 -24.88 19.31 -34.51
CA LEU A 421 -23.65 19.50 -33.77
C LEU A 421 -22.59 18.57 -34.37
N ASN A 422 -21.41 19.08 -34.67
CA ASN A 422 -20.31 18.22 -35.15
C ASN A 422 -19.58 17.68 -33.89
N LEU A 423 -19.52 16.37 -33.79
CA LEU A 423 -18.63 15.66 -32.87
C LEU A 423 -17.34 15.28 -33.63
N ASP A 424 -16.21 15.37 -32.97
CA ASP A 424 -14.94 14.87 -33.50
C ASP A 424 -14.88 13.32 -33.46
N GLU A 425 -13.85 12.71 -34.09
CA GLU A 425 -13.70 11.25 -34.12
C GLU A 425 -13.70 10.62 -32.70
N ASN A 426 -13.03 11.25 -31.72
CA ASN A 426 -12.98 10.73 -30.38
C ASN A 426 -14.32 10.92 -29.63
N GLU A 427 -15.04 12.01 -29.90
CA GLU A 427 -16.37 12.24 -29.34
C GLU A 427 -17.38 11.23 -29.91
N LEU A 428 -17.29 10.93 -31.22
CA LEU A 428 -18.11 9.89 -31.86
C LEU A 428 -17.82 8.49 -31.31
N GLU A 429 -16.54 8.15 -31.07
CA GLU A 429 -16.15 6.88 -30.47
C GLU A 429 -16.71 6.73 -29.07
N ARG A 430 -16.72 7.80 -28.25
CA ARG A 430 -17.33 7.77 -26.92
C ARG A 430 -18.85 7.79 -26.92
N ALA A 431 -19.44 8.37 -27.95
CA ALA A 431 -20.89 8.44 -28.13
C ALA A 431 -21.50 7.12 -28.60
N ASP A 432 -20.75 6.28 -29.30
CA ASP A 432 -21.13 4.93 -29.69
C ASP A 432 -20.96 3.94 -28.52
N VAL A 433 -21.94 3.93 -27.62
CA VAL A 433 -21.89 3.15 -26.38
C VAL A 433 -22.23 1.67 -26.61
N ASN A 434 -22.93 1.36 -27.71
CA ASN A 434 -23.28 -0.01 -28.07
C ASN A 434 -22.27 -0.67 -29.02
N PHE A 435 -21.24 0.09 -29.46
CA PHE A 435 -20.15 -0.34 -30.36
C PHE A 435 -20.63 -0.90 -31.71
N ASP A 436 -21.70 -0.33 -32.27
CA ASP A 436 -22.23 -0.71 -33.61
C ASP A 436 -21.72 0.15 -34.76
N GLU A 437 -20.73 1.02 -34.49
CA GLU A 437 -20.10 1.97 -35.41
C GLU A 437 -21.03 3.11 -35.88
N SER A 438 -22.14 3.34 -35.15
CA SER A 438 -23.03 4.46 -35.47
C SER A 438 -23.56 5.11 -34.18
N VAL A 439 -23.56 6.44 -34.14
CA VAL A 439 -24.15 7.19 -33.01
C VAL A 439 -25.60 7.49 -33.33
N ASP A 440 -26.53 6.86 -32.57
CA ASP A 440 -27.96 7.01 -32.79
C ASP A 440 -28.80 7.04 -31.50
N ILE A 441 -30.11 6.83 -31.62
CA ILE A 441 -31.02 6.86 -30.47
C ILE A 441 -30.78 5.73 -29.49
N PHE A 442 -30.19 4.61 -29.90
CA PHE A 442 -29.90 3.48 -29.00
C PHE A 442 -28.78 3.83 -28.06
N ASP A 443 -27.77 4.58 -28.50
CA ASP A 443 -26.69 5.08 -27.62
C ASP A 443 -27.22 6.05 -26.59
N LEU A 444 -28.08 6.97 -27.00
CA LEU A 444 -28.75 7.90 -26.10
C LEU A 444 -29.57 7.15 -25.03
N MET A 445 -30.27 6.06 -25.42
CA MET A 445 -31.02 5.24 -24.46
C MET A 445 -30.09 4.51 -23.48
N LEU A 446 -28.95 3.99 -23.94
CA LEU A 446 -27.98 3.32 -23.07
C LEU A 446 -27.34 4.30 -22.07
N ILE A 447 -26.93 5.49 -22.52
CA ILE A 447 -26.41 6.54 -21.63
C ILE A 447 -27.49 6.95 -20.61
N SER A 448 -28.75 7.11 -21.04
CA SER A 448 -29.84 7.40 -20.11
C SER A 448 -30.03 6.29 -19.06
N ASN A 449 -29.90 5.02 -19.44
CA ASN A 449 -29.99 3.91 -18.50
C ASN A 449 -28.80 3.92 -17.52
N ILE A 450 -27.58 4.18 -17.98
CA ILE A 450 -26.39 4.33 -17.12
C ILE A 450 -26.65 5.40 -16.06
N ILE A 451 -27.20 6.57 -16.44
CA ILE A 451 -27.52 7.67 -15.52
C ILE A 451 -28.64 7.31 -14.52
N LEU A 452 -29.63 6.52 -14.95
CA LEU A 452 -30.79 6.18 -14.13
C LEU A 452 -30.58 4.99 -13.21
N GLU A 453 -29.60 4.14 -13.47
CA GLU A 453 -29.18 3.03 -12.59
C GLU A 453 -28.28 3.48 -11.44
N TRP A 454 -28.02 4.78 -11.37
CA TRP A 454 -27.28 5.49 -10.32
C TRP A 454 -28.26 6.31 -9.42
#